data_72f3c0ccb635ce7b2ee7325b5f7f725e
#
_entry.id   72f3c0ccb635ce7b2ee7325b5f7f725e
#
_cell.length_a   1.000
_cell.length_b   1.000
_cell.length_c   1.000
_cell.angle_alpha   90.00
_cell.angle_beta   90.00
_cell.angle_gamma   90.00
#
_symmetry.space_group_name_H-M   'P 1'
#
loop_
_entity.id
_entity.type
_entity.pdbx_description
1 polymer ?
#
loop_
_entity_poly.entity_id
_entity_poly.type
_entity_poly.pdbx_seq_one_letter_code
_entity_poly.pdbx_strand_id
1 'polypeptide(L)'
;MANLKQSTLAKILTILSIVMVAICFLGTLTVSALNARLNTAFKQEYELYSCCEQYRSASEFLIREVRAYAVTGEKAYYDAYLKEKKTDMRRESSISKMYEIGLYEDEIAMIEEIVATGEQLAIIEEDSAALAKNGDTNAASIYIYCDEYEEYMAKLSTQLDTFEESLSARMQERIVYDQNWIAFSDTLTYIALVVTFAIQIVLMLFVLRQLISPILKIEAKMLAF
;
A
#
# COMPACT_ATOMS: atom_id res chain seq x y z
N MET A 1 -12.48 -50.72 -36.17
CA MET A 1 -12.01 -49.33 -36.36
C MET A 1 -12.69 -48.30 -35.41
N ALA A 2 -13.93 -48.45 -34.98
CA ALA A 2 -14.61 -47.54 -34.06
C ALA A 2 -13.93 -47.44 -32.68
N ASN A 3 -13.46 -48.54 -32.10
CA ASN A 3 -12.83 -48.59 -30.77
C ASN A 3 -11.48 -47.88 -30.68
N LEU A 4 -10.70 -47.84 -31.75
CA LEU A 4 -9.42 -47.13 -31.79
C LEU A 4 -9.62 -45.59 -31.79
N LYS A 5 -10.63 -45.10 -32.52
CA LYS A 5 -10.98 -43.66 -32.52
C LYS A 5 -11.50 -43.19 -31.16
N GLN A 6 -12.25 -44.04 -30.45
CA GLN A 6 -12.83 -43.72 -29.15
C GLN A 6 -11.76 -43.68 -28.05
N SER A 7 -10.79 -44.62 -28.04
CA SER A 7 -9.66 -44.56 -27.10
C SER A 7 -8.79 -43.34 -27.32
N THR A 8 -8.59 -42.92 -28.57
CA THR A 8 -7.83 -41.68 -28.87
C THR A 8 -8.57 -40.46 -28.41
N LEU A 9 -9.91 -40.36 -28.59
CA LEU A 9 -10.71 -39.26 -28.12
C LEU A 9 -10.63 -39.13 -26.58
N ALA A 10 -10.76 -40.22 -25.85
CA ALA A 10 -10.65 -40.26 -24.40
C ALA A 10 -9.28 -39.73 -23.92
N LYS A 11 -8.18 -40.15 -24.56
CA LYS A 11 -6.82 -39.68 -24.24
C LYS A 11 -6.69 -38.17 -24.47
N ILE A 12 -7.20 -37.67 -25.60
CA ILE A 12 -7.17 -36.23 -25.91
C ILE A 12 -7.91 -35.42 -24.87
N LEU A 13 -9.14 -35.85 -24.51
CA LEU A 13 -9.96 -35.15 -23.48
C LEU A 13 -9.27 -35.18 -22.10
N THR A 14 -8.63 -36.27 -21.73
CA THR A 14 -7.88 -36.36 -20.46
C THR A 14 -6.67 -35.42 -20.45
N ILE A 15 -5.89 -35.38 -21.53
CA ILE A 15 -4.77 -34.45 -21.65
C ILE A 15 -5.24 -33.01 -21.59
N LEU A 16 -6.32 -32.67 -22.32
CA LEU A 16 -6.92 -31.33 -22.32
C LEU A 16 -7.39 -30.93 -20.92
N SER A 17 -8.02 -31.85 -20.19
CA SER A 17 -8.44 -31.61 -18.80
C SER A 17 -7.25 -31.32 -17.89
N ILE A 18 -6.15 -32.07 -18.00
CA ILE A 18 -4.94 -31.84 -17.21
C ILE A 18 -4.34 -30.45 -17.51
N VAL A 19 -4.27 -30.07 -18.80
CA VAL A 19 -3.77 -28.76 -19.22
C VAL A 19 -4.64 -27.63 -18.65
N MET A 20 -5.97 -27.78 -18.70
CA MET A 20 -6.90 -26.78 -18.16
C MET A 20 -6.78 -26.64 -16.63
N VAL A 21 -6.60 -27.74 -15.90
CA VAL A 21 -6.34 -27.71 -14.45
C VAL A 21 -5.03 -26.98 -14.15
N ALA A 22 -3.99 -27.22 -14.95
CA ALA A 22 -2.71 -26.53 -14.80
C ALA A 22 -2.85 -25.00 -15.04
N ILE A 23 -3.65 -24.59 -16.03
CA ILE A 23 -3.95 -23.18 -16.30
C ILE A 23 -4.71 -22.56 -15.11
N CYS A 24 -5.72 -23.22 -14.55
CA CYS A 24 -6.42 -22.75 -13.37
C CYS A 24 -5.48 -22.58 -12.17
N PHE A 25 -4.58 -23.53 -11.94
CA PHE A 25 -3.61 -23.48 -10.86
C PHE A 25 -2.63 -22.31 -11.03
N LEU A 26 -2.08 -22.13 -12.24
CA LEU A 26 -1.22 -20.97 -12.54
C LEU A 26 -1.96 -19.64 -12.38
N GLY A 27 -3.21 -19.56 -12.82
CA GLY A 27 -4.06 -18.38 -12.64
C GLY A 27 -4.23 -18.01 -11.16
N THR A 28 -4.57 -18.97 -10.31
CA THR A 28 -4.72 -18.72 -8.86
C THR A 28 -3.41 -18.30 -8.20
N LEU A 29 -2.27 -18.86 -8.60
CA LEU A 29 -0.94 -18.43 -8.11
C LEU A 29 -0.63 -16.99 -8.53
N THR A 30 -0.96 -16.61 -9.76
CA THR A 30 -0.74 -15.24 -10.26
C THR A 30 -1.57 -14.24 -9.47
N VAL A 31 -2.87 -14.49 -9.27
CA VAL A 31 -3.77 -13.63 -8.47
C VAL A 31 -3.26 -13.52 -7.04
N SER A 32 -2.84 -14.62 -6.42
CA SER A 32 -2.28 -14.61 -5.07
C SER A 32 -1.02 -13.75 -4.97
N ALA A 33 -0.11 -13.86 -5.94
CA ALA A 33 1.13 -13.07 -5.97
C ALA A 33 0.84 -11.57 -6.18
N LEU A 34 -0.12 -11.20 -7.04
CA LEU A 34 -0.54 -9.82 -7.26
C LEU A 34 -1.18 -9.22 -6.01
N ASN A 35 -2.07 -9.96 -5.35
CA ASN A 35 -2.68 -9.52 -4.09
C ASN A 35 -1.64 -9.31 -2.97
N ALA A 36 -0.63 -10.17 -2.89
CA ALA A 36 0.46 -10.01 -1.92
C ALA A 36 1.28 -8.74 -2.19
N ARG A 37 1.57 -8.42 -3.47
CA ARG A 37 2.25 -7.19 -3.88
C ARG A 37 1.43 -5.95 -3.55
N LEU A 38 0.13 -5.96 -3.86
CA LEU A 38 -0.79 -4.88 -3.50
C LEU A 38 -0.81 -4.64 -2.00
N ASN A 39 -0.94 -5.68 -1.20
CA ASN A 39 -0.96 -5.57 0.25
C ASN A 39 0.33 -4.95 0.81
N THR A 40 1.48 -5.34 0.26
CA THR A 40 2.77 -4.75 0.64
C THR A 40 2.85 -3.28 0.26
N ALA A 41 2.38 -2.91 -0.94
CA ALA A 41 2.34 -1.54 -1.38
C ALA A 41 1.42 -0.66 -0.52
N PHE A 42 0.22 -1.14 -0.18
CA PHE A 42 -0.70 -0.46 0.74
C PHE A 42 -0.05 -0.21 2.11
N LYS A 43 0.67 -1.21 2.63
CA LYS A 43 1.35 -1.08 3.93
C LYS A 43 2.44 -0.01 3.88
N GLN A 44 3.27 -0.01 2.84
CA GLN A 44 4.32 0.99 2.65
C GLN A 44 3.75 2.41 2.54
N GLU A 45 2.69 2.58 1.75
CA GLU A 45 2.00 3.85 1.58
C GLU A 45 1.40 4.36 2.90
N TYR A 46 0.71 3.50 3.63
CA TYR A 46 0.15 3.83 4.93
C TYR A 46 1.25 4.25 5.93
N GLU A 47 2.40 3.57 5.91
CA GLU A 47 3.54 3.93 6.76
C GLU A 47 4.14 5.28 6.37
N LEU A 48 4.26 5.60 5.07
CA LEU A 48 4.71 6.92 4.59
C LEU A 48 3.74 8.03 5.02
N TYR A 49 2.44 7.81 4.82
CA TYR A 49 1.40 8.74 5.26
C TYR A 49 1.46 8.98 6.78
N SER A 50 1.60 7.89 7.56
CA SER A 50 1.75 7.99 9.02
C SER A 50 2.99 8.77 9.43
N CYS A 51 4.10 8.66 8.69
CA CYS A 51 5.30 9.47 8.94
C CYS A 51 5.07 10.95 8.61
N CYS A 52 4.34 11.27 7.52
CA CYS A 52 3.97 12.63 7.17
C CYS A 52 3.12 13.28 8.27
N GLU A 53 2.09 12.61 8.74
CA GLU A 53 1.25 13.05 9.85
C GLU A 53 2.05 13.22 11.17
N GLN A 54 3.00 12.33 11.43
CA GLN A 54 3.88 12.45 12.60
C GLN A 54 4.79 13.69 12.49
N TYR A 55 5.33 13.98 11.31
CA TYR A 55 6.13 15.18 11.06
C TYR A 55 5.28 16.44 11.25
N ARG A 56 4.05 16.48 10.68
CA ARG A 56 3.08 17.57 10.83
C ARG A 56 2.78 17.82 12.31
N SER A 57 2.37 16.79 13.03
CA SER A 57 2.03 16.87 14.46
C SER A 57 3.21 17.34 15.32
N ALA A 58 4.43 16.88 15.03
CA ALA A 58 5.63 17.32 15.73
C ALA A 58 5.95 18.79 15.44
N SER A 59 5.76 19.26 14.20
CA SER A 59 5.94 20.66 13.81
C SER A 59 4.93 21.55 14.51
N GLU A 60 3.64 21.18 14.51
CA GLU A 60 2.60 21.91 15.23
C GLU A 60 2.85 21.98 16.75
N PHE A 61 3.40 20.90 17.32
CA PHE A 61 3.77 20.88 18.72
C PHE A 61 4.88 21.89 18.99
N LEU A 62 5.96 21.89 18.21
CA LEU A 62 7.09 22.82 18.38
C LEU A 62 6.62 24.28 18.24
N ILE A 63 5.83 24.58 17.22
CA ILE A 63 5.24 25.92 16.98
C ILE A 63 4.41 26.37 18.19
N ARG A 64 3.54 25.51 18.72
CA ARG A 64 2.68 25.81 19.85
C ARG A 64 3.50 26.10 21.11
N GLU A 65 4.46 25.25 21.43
CA GLU A 65 5.24 25.39 22.66
C GLU A 65 6.16 26.62 22.60
N VAL A 66 6.81 26.90 21.47
CA VAL A 66 7.67 28.07 21.35
C VAL A 66 6.87 29.38 21.37
N ARG A 67 5.67 29.43 20.74
CA ARG A 67 4.76 30.58 20.82
C ARG A 67 4.27 30.84 22.24
N ALA A 68 3.89 29.80 22.95
CA ALA A 68 3.49 29.90 24.35
C ALA A 68 4.65 30.43 25.22
N TYR A 69 5.86 29.94 24.99
CA TYR A 69 7.04 30.43 25.68
C TYR A 69 7.36 31.89 25.35
N ALA A 70 7.32 32.27 24.08
CA ALA A 70 7.57 33.63 23.64
C ALA A 70 6.64 34.67 24.31
N VAL A 71 5.36 34.31 24.49
CA VAL A 71 4.35 35.17 25.08
C VAL A 71 4.43 35.20 26.60
N THR A 72 4.62 34.03 27.25
CA THR A 72 4.49 33.91 28.71
C THR A 72 5.79 33.97 29.47
N GLY A 73 6.91 33.56 28.83
CA GLY A 73 8.19 33.33 29.49
C GLY A 73 8.21 32.12 30.43
N GLU A 74 7.14 31.32 30.45
CA GLU A 74 7.02 30.15 31.34
C GLU A 74 7.93 29.02 30.89
N LYS A 75 8.88 28.65 31.77
CA LYS A 75 9.91 27.65 31.51
C LYS A 75 9.33 26.29 31.07
N ALA A 76 8.13 25.92 31.51
CA ALA A 76 7.52 24.65 31.18
C ALA A 76 7.35 24.47 29.65
N TYR A 77 6.94 25.52 28.93
CA TYR A 77 6.82 25.49 27.47
C TYR A 77 8.17 25.35 26.79
N TYR A 78 9.20 26.04 27.29
CA TYR A 78 10.54 25.90 26.75
C TYR A 78 11.14 24.51 26.97
N ASP A 79 10.93 23.92 28.15
CA ASP A 79 11.38 22.57 28.46
C ASP A 79 10.69 21.53 27.56
N ALA A 80 9.39 21.73 27.29
CA ALA A 80 8.62 20.88 26.34
C ALA A 80 9.13 21.03 24.90
N TYR A 81 9.36 22.25 24.43
CA TYR A 81 9.96 22.52 23.13
C TYR A 81 11.35 21.85 22.97
N LEU A 82 12.24 22.02 23.98
CA LEU A 82 13.56 21.40 23.95
C LEU A 82 13.51 19.88 23.99
N LYS A 83 12.56 19.32 24.74
CA LYS A 83 12.38 17.87 24.80
C LYS A 83 12.03 17.30 23.44
N GLU A 84 11.05 17.89 22.74
CA GLU A 84 10.69 17.48 21.38
C GLU A 84 11.88 17.62 20.43
N LYS A 85 12.54 18.78 20.45
CA LYS A 85 13.63 19.10 19.52
C LYS A 85 14.89 18.26 19.69
N LYS A 86 15.22 17.83 20.94
CA LYS A 86 16.50 17.20 21.26
C LYS A 86 16.40 15.74 21.72
N THR A 87 15.23 15.32 22.17
CA THR A 87 15.04 13.99 22.77
C THR A 87 14.05 13.16 21.99
N ASP A 88 12.83 13.67 21.79
CA ASP A 88 11.76 12.93 21.11
C ASP A 88 12.01 12.91 19.59
N MET A 89 12.52 14.00 19.01
CA MET A 89 13.00 14.13 17.64
C MET A 89 12.05 13.50 16.61
N ARG A 90 10.73 13.70 16.79
CA ARG A 90 9.72 13.04 15.95
C ARG A 90 9.79 13.47 14.49
N ARG A 91 10.17 14.74 14.21
CA ARG A 91 10.37 15.25 12.84
C ARG A 91 11.49 14.48 12.13
N GLU A 92 12.66 14.41 12.75
CA GLU A 92 13.86 13.76 12.23
C GLU A 92 13.65 12.25 12.09
N SER A 93 13.01 11.64 13.11
CA SER A 93 12.63 10.22 13.10
C SER A 93 11.67 9.89 11.96
N SER A 94 10.68 10.75 11.70
CA SER A 94 9.72 10.57 10.60
C SER A 94 10.41 10.62 9.24
N ILE A 95 11.30 11.59 9.03
CA ILE A 95 12.08 11.71 7.80
C ILE A 95 12.98 10.49 7.60
N SER A 96 13.72 10.07 8.63
CA SER A 96 14.57 8.88 8.57
C SER A 96 13.78 7.64 8.16
N LYS A 97 12.60 7.46 8.76
CA LYS A 97 11.72 6.34 8.46
C LYS A 97 11.16 6.39 7.04
N MET A 98 10.83 7.58 6.50
CA MET A 98 10.40 7.72 5.11
C MET A 98 11.48 7.23 4.13
N TYR A 99 12.76 7.60 4.37
CA TYR A 99 13.88 7.10 3.58
C TYR A 99 14.07 5.58 3.70
N GLU A 100 13.88 5.00 4.89
CA GLU A 100 13.97 3.55 5.11
C GLU A 100 12.87 2.76 4.38
N ILE A 101 11.63 3.30 4.31
CA ILE A 101 10.51 2.69 3.59
C ILE A 101 10.77 2.72 2.09
N GLY A 102 11.41 3.77 1.58
CA GLY A 102 11.74 4.02 0.20
C GLY A 102 10.84 5.05 -0.46
N LEU A 103 11.48 6.05 -1.03
CA LEU A 103 10.87 7.18 -1.74
C LEU A 103 11.31 7.15 -3.21
N TYR A 104 10.49 7.71 -4.09
CA TYR A 104 10.88 8.00 -5.46
C TYR A 104 11.70 9.30 -5.52
N GLU A 105 12.38 9.53 -6.64
CA GLU A 105 13.29 10.66 -6.81
C GLU A 105 12.57 12.02 -6.66
N ASP A 106 11.37 12.14 -7.17
CA ASP A 106 10.49 13.30 -7.02
C ASP A 106 9.99 13.49 -5.57
N GLU A 107 9.69 12.40 -4.88
CA GLU A 107 9.30 12.42 -3.46
C GLU A 107 10.47 12.81 -2.54
N ILE A 108 11.70 12.39 -2.87
CA ILE A 108 12.91 12.81 -2.16
C ILE A 108 13.07 14.32 -2.27
N ALA A 109 12.91 14.90 -3.46
CA ALA A 109 12.99 16.33 -3.65
C ALA A 109 11.95 17.10 -2.82
N MET A 110 10.70 16.58 -2.74
CA MET A 110 9.65 17.18 -1.89
C MET A 110 10.02 17.12 -0.41
N ILE A 111 10.58 16.01 0.07
CA ILE A 111 11.02 15.86 1.47
C ILE A 111 12.18 16.80 1.78
N GLU A 112 13.13 16.98 0.87
CA GLU A 112 14.24 17.93 1.04
C GLU A 112 13.72 19.36 1.16
N GLU A 113 12.72 19.76 0.39
CA GLU A 113 12.07 21.07 0.51
C GLU A 113 11.32 21.23 1.84
N ILE A 114 10.60 20.20 2.32
CA ILE A 114 9.92 20.17 3.62
C ILE A 114 10.93 20.37 4.74
N VAL A 115 12.05 19.64 4.71
CA VAL A 115 13.13 19.76 5.70
C VAL A 115 13.72 21.16 5.69
N ALA A 116 14.06 21.70 4.51
CA ALA A 116 14.62 23.04 4.38
C ALA A 116 13.68 24.13 4.93
N THR A 117 12.36 24.01 4.68
CA THR A 117 11.36 24.93 5.25
C THR A 117 11.27 24.78 6.77
N GLY A 118 11.32 23.55 7.28
CA GLY A 118 11.36 23.26 8.72
C GLY A 118 12.60 23.82 9.42
N GLU A 119 13.75 23.86 8.75
CA GLU A 119 14.99 24.49 9.26
C GLU A 119 14.84 26.02 9.35
N GLN A 120 14.19 26.68 8.37
CA GLN A 120 13.94 28.11 8.44
C GLN A 120 13.01 28.47 9.63
N LEU A 121 11.96 27.68 9.85
CA LEU A 121 11.10 27.82 11.03
C LEU A 121 11.90 27.67 12.33
N ALA A 122 12.78 26.67 12.40
CA ALA A 122 13.58 26.40 13.59
C ALA A 122 14.54 27.54 13.94
N ILE A 123 15.08 28.28 12.95
CA ILE A 123 15.93 29.46 13.18
C ILE A 123 15.11 30.56 13.88
N ILE A 124 13.93 30.88 13.37
CA ILE A 124 13.06 31.92 13.95
C ILE A 124 12.58 31.49 15.35
N GLU A 125 12.26 30.23 15.54
CA GLU A 125 11.88 29.66 16.84
C GLU A 125 13.00 29.81 17.90
N GLU A 126 14.23 29.48 17.54
CA GLU A 126 15.40 29.58 18.43
C GLU A 126 15.68 31.03 18.81
N ASP A 127 15.66 31.95 17.85
CA ASP A 127 15.88 33.36 18.09
C ASP A 127 14.80 33.97 19.00
N SER A 128 13.51 33.64 18.74
CA SER A 128 12.42 34.05 19.61
C SER A 128 12.57 33.50 21.04
N ALA A 129 12.89 32.19 21.14
CA ALA A 129 13.13 31.56 22.44
C ALA A 129 14.31 32.20 23.20
N ALA A 130 15.36 32.63 22.51
CA ALA A 130 16.49 33.32 23.10
C ALA A 130 16.09 34.70 23.64
N LEU A 131 15.25 35.46 22.93
CA LEU A 131 14.70 36.73 23.40
C LEU A 131 13.87 36.55 24.68
N ALA A 132 12.95 35.58 24.68
CA ALA A 132 12.10 35.26 25.85
C ALA A 132 12.97 34.84 27.06
N LYS A 133 14.00 34.03 26.84
CA LYS A 133 14.96 33.63 27.89
C LYS A 133 15.69 34.76 28.51
N ASN A 134 15.95 35.84 27.77
CA ASN A 134 16.58 37.05 28.26
C ASN A 134 15.62 38.01 28.95
N GLY A 135 14.33 37.62 29.08
CA GLY A 135 13.27 38.37 29.73
C GLY A 135 12.51 39.33 28.83
N ASP A 136 12.84 39.38 27.53
CA ASP A 136 12.12 40.24 26.56
C ASP A 136 11.05 39.44 25.80
N THR A 137 9.96 39.13 26.52
CA THR A 137 8.81 38.40 25.93
C THR A 137 8.07 39.25 24.91
N ASN A 138 8.15 40.58 24.98
CA ASN A 138 7.54 41.44 23.98
C ASN A 138 8.25 41.33 22.62
N ALA A 139 9.59 41.46 22.61
CA ALA A 139 10.36 41.24 21.38
C ALA A 139 10.21 39.79 20.86
N ALA A 140 10.24 38.80 21.74
CA ALA A 140 10.04 37.42 21.40
C ALA A 140 8.68 37.18 20.70
N SER A 141 7.61 37.76 21.24
CA SER A 141 6.27 37.68 20.66
C SER A 141 6.20 38.32 19.26
N ILE A 142 6.76 39.50 19.10
CA ILE A 142 6.76 40.19 17.80
C ILE A 142 7.53 39.36 16.77
N TYR A 143 8.66 38.73 17.18
CA TYR A 143 9.49 37.94 16.30
C TYR A 143 8.81 36.63 15.85
N ILE A 144 8.14 35.91 16.76
CA ILE A 144 7.49 34.62 16.44
C ILE A 144 6.14 34.76 15.72
N TYR A 145 5.57 35.97 15.68
CA TYR A 145 4.34 36.27 14.94
C TYR A 145 4.60 37.20 13.75
N CYS A 146 5.83 37.25 13.23
CA CYS A 146 6.13 38.01 12.03
C CYS A 146 5.57 37.34 10.76
N ASP A 147 5.34 38.15 9.73
CA ASP A 147 4.79 37.67 8.45
C ASP A 147 5.66 36.57 7.82
N GLU A 148 6.96 36.65 7.96
CA GLU A 148 7.90 35.65 7.44
C GLU A 148 7.70 34.27 8.09
N TYR A 149 7.48 34.25 9.42
CA TYR A 149 7.20 32.99 10.13
C TYR A 149 5.87 32.37 9.71
N GLU A 150 4.83 33.20 9.58
CA GLU A 150 3.52 32.76 9.09
C GLU A 150 3.59 32.22 7.65
N GLU A 151 4.39 32.86 6.79
CA GLU A 151 4.63 32.39 5.42
C GLU A 151 5.32 31.02 5.39
N TYR A 152 6.36 30.81 6.21
CA TYR A 152 7.02 29.49 6.30
C TYR A 152 6.10 28.41 6.85
N MET A 153 5.23 28.72 7.82
CA MET A 153 4.25 27.77 8.32
C MET A 153 3.24 27.37 7.25
N ALA A 154 2.69 28.34 6.53
CA ALA A 154 1.76 28.10 5.43
C ALA A 154 2.43 27.30 4.31
N LYS A 155 3.69 27.63 3.99
CA LYS A 155 4.50 26.89 3.00
C LYS A 155 4.71 25.44 3.44
N LEU A 156 5.10 25.19 4.68
CA LEU A 156 5.30 23.87 5.22
C LEU A 156 4.02 23.02 5.13
N SER A 157 2.87 23.60 5.52
CA SER A 157 1.57 22.92 5.40
C SER A 157 1.27 22.54 3.95
N THR A 158 1.44 23.46 3.02
CA THR A 158 1.21 23.22 1.58
C THR A 158 2.14 22.15 1.03
N GLN A 159 3.41 22.15 1.42
CA GLN A 159 4.38 21.14 1.00
C GLN A 159 4.03 19.75 1.52
N LEU A 160 3.58 19.63 2.77
CA LEU A 160 3.11 18.37 3.34
C LEU A 160 1.84 17.87 2.64
N ASP A 161 0.88 18.76 2.36
CA ASP A 161 -0.33 18.41 1.62
C ASP A 161 0.00 17.93 0.19
N THR A 162 0.93 18.61 -0.49
CA THR A 162 1.39 18.22 -1.84
C THR A 162 2.09 16.85 -1.83
N PHE A 163 2.89 16.58 -0.81
CA PHE A 163 3.53 15.28 -0.64
C PHE A 163 2.51 14.16 -0.42
N GLU A 164 1.51 14.38 0.44
CA GLU A 164 0.41 13.42 0.67
C GLU A 164 -0.42 13.17 -0.60
N GLU A 165 -0.70 14.21 -1.39
CA GLU A 165 -1.36 14.08 -2.69
C GLU A 165 -0.54 13.25 -3.68
N SER A 166 0.79 13.45 -3.71
CA SER A 166 1.70 12.66 -4.54
C SER A 166 1.68 11.18 -4.17
N LEU A 167 1.73 10.86 -2.87
CA LEU A 167 1.60 9.49 -2.37
C LEU A 167 0.27 8.87 -2.79
N SER A 168 -0.83 9.60 -2.62
CA SER A 168 -2.17 9.13 -2.98
C SER A 168 -2.32 8.89 -4.49
N ALA A 169 -1.79 9.77 -5.33
CA ALA A 169 -1.82 9.64 -6.79
C ALA A 169 -1.04 8.40 -7.26
N ARG A 170 0.15 8.17 -6.73
CA ARG A 170 0.97 6.98 -6.97
C ARG A 170 0.23 5.70 -6.62
N MET A 171 -0.43 5.70 -5.47
CA MET A 171 -1.21 4.55 -5.01
C MET A 171 -2.38 4.26 -5.92
N GLN A 172 -3.12 5.29 -6.32
CA GLN A 172 -4.27 5.16 -7.23
C GLN A 172 -3.87 4.55 -8.57
N GLU A 173 -2.78 5.01 -9.16
CA GLU A 173 -2.25 4.49 -10.42
C GLU A 173 -1.90 3.00 -10.29
N ARG A 174 -1.21 2.62 -9.21
CA ARG A 174 -0.81 1.24 -8.94
C ARG A 174 -2.02 0.32 -8.71
N ILE A 175 -3.02 0.78 -7.96
CA ILE A 175 -4.27 0.04 -7.74
C ILE A 175 -4.96 -0.25 -9.07
N VAL A 176 -5.16 0.75 -9.91
CA VAL A 176 -5.85 0.59 -11.21
C VAL A 176 -5.11 -0.41 -12.10
N TYR A 177 -3.79 -0.33 -12.16
CA TYR A 177 -2.98 -1.26 -12.95
C TYR A 177 -3.12 -2.70 -12.46
N ASP A 178 -2.92 -2.93 -11.16
CA ASP A 178 -2.93 -4.27 -10.60
C ASP A 178 -4.35 -4.89 -10.57
N GLN A 179 -5.40 -4.08 -10.33
CA GLN A 179 -6.79 -4.53 -10.41
C GLN A 179 -7.19 -5.01 -11.81
N ASN A 180 -6.73 -4.33 -12.86
CA ASN A 180 -6.98 -4.76 -14.24
C ASN A 180 -6.36 -6.13 -14.53
N TRP A 181 -5.13 -6.37 -14.06
CA TRP A 181 -4.46 -7.67 -14.19
C TRP A 181 -5.12 -8.77 -13.37
N ILE A 182 -5.57 -8.47 -12.17
CA ILE A 182 -6.32 -9.41 -11.31
C ILE A 182 -7.64 -9.78 -12.01
N ALA A 183 -8.42 -8.81 -12.46
CA ALA A 183 -9.69 -9.05 -13.13
C ALA A 183 -9.54 -9.88 -14.42
N PHE A 184 -8.50 -9.61 -15.20
CA PHE A 184 -8.17 -10.42 -16.39
C PHE A 184 -7.81 -11.86 -16.01
N SER A 185 -6.96 -12.06 -15.03
CA SER A 185 -6.52 -13.39 -14.58
C SER A 185 -7.68 -14.18 -13.96
N ASP A 186 -8.53 -13.55 -13.19
CA ASP A 186 -9.74 -14.16 -12.63
C ASP A 186 -10.71 -14.61 -13.74
N THR A 187 -10.99 -13.73 -14.70
CA THR A 187 -11.85 -14.05 -15.84
C THR A 187 -11.33 -15.26 -16.61
N LEU A 188 -10.04 -15.30 -16.90
CA LEU A 188 -9.40 -16.43 -17.59
C LEU A 188 -9.52 -17.72 -16.77
N THR A 189 -9.31 -17.63 -15.46
CA THR A 189 -9.40 -18.78 -14.54
C THR A 189 -10.85 -19.31 -14.48
N TYR A 190 -11.86 -18.45 -14.41
CA TYR A 190 -13.25 -18.87 -14.43
C TYR A 190 -13.64 -19.55 -15.74
N ILE A 191 -13.22 -19.02 -16.89
CA ILE A 191 -13.45 -19.65 -18.20
C ILE A 191 -12.80 -21.05 -18.24
N ALA A 192 -11.55 -21.14 -17.82
CA ALA A 192 -10.84 -22.42 -17.77
C ALA A 192 -11.52 -23.44 -16.86
N LEU A 193 -12.05 -23.00 -15.72
CA LEU A 193 -12.76 -23.85 -14.77
C LEU A 193 -14.09 -24.39 -15.36
N VAL A 194 -14.87 -23.53 -16.02
CA VAL A 194 -16.14 -23.95 -16.70
C VAL A 194 -15.84 -24.97 -17.81
N VAL A 195 -14.82 -24.72 -18.64
CA VAL A 195 -14.40 -25.63 -19.69
C VAL A 195 -13.94 -26.96 -19.12
N THR A 196 -13.16 -26.95 -18.06
CA THR A 196 -12.71 -28.17 -17.35
C THR A 196 -13.89 -28.97 -16.86
N PHE A 197 -14.87 -28.31 -16.23
CA PHE A 197 -16.07 -28.96 -15.72
C PHE A 197 -16.90 -29.61 -16.85
N ALA A 198 -17.06 -28.92 -17.98
CA ALA A 198 -17.74 -29.46 -19.15
C ALA A 198 -17.01 -30.71 -19.71
N ILE A 199 -15.67 -30.68 -19.80
CA ILE A 199 -14.87 -31.84 -20.22
C ILE A 199 -15.05 -33.02 -19.26
N GLN A 200 -15.07 -32.78 -17.95
CA GLN A 200 -15.28 -33.82 -16.95
C GLN A 200 -16.66 -34.49 -17.07
N ILE A 201 -17.71 -33.73 -17.35
CA ILE A 201 -19.06 -34.29 -17.62
C ILE A 201 -19.02 -35.18 -18.85
N VAL A 202 -18.40 -34.73 -19.94
CA VAL A 202 -18.30 -35.54 -21.18
C VAL A 202 -17.51 -36.84 -20.94
N LEU A 203 -16.40 -36.78 -20.21
CA LEU A 203 -15.63 -37.95 -19.82
C LEU A 203 -16.44 -38.92 -18.95
N MET A 204 -17.18 -38.41 -17.97
CA MET A 204 -18.05 -39.21 -17.11
C MET A 204 -19.13 -39.94 -17.92
N LEU A 205 -19.82 -39.26 -18.82
CA LEU A 205 -20.82 -39.84 -19.69
C LEU A 205 -20.24 -40.91 -20.63
N PHE A 206 -19.01 -40.69 -21.11
CA PHE A 206 -18.29 -41.65 -21.94
C PHE A 206 -17.96 -42.91 -21.15
N VAL A 207 -17.45 -42.81 -19.93
CA VAL A 207 -17.14 -43.94 -19.04
C VAL A 207 -18.40 -44.71 -18.69
N LEU A 208 -19.50 -44.03 -18.34
CA LEU A 208 -20.77 -44.65 -18.03
C LEU A 208 -21.33 -45.48 -19.22
N ARG A 209 -21.29 -44.93 -20.42
CA ARG A 209 -21.82 -45.60 -21.61
C ARG A 209 -20.94 -46.76 -22.10
N GLN A 210 -19.59 -46.63 -22.04
CA GLN A 210 -18.70 -47.61 -22.62
C GLN A 210 -18.17 -48.69 -21.68
N LEU A 211 -18.02 -48.39 -20.38
CA LEU A 211 -17.50 -49.33 -19.40
C LEU A 211 -18.60 -49.90 -18.50
N ILE A 212 -19.40 -49.06 -17.93
CA ILE A 212 -20.36 -49.52 -16.91
C ILE A 212 -21.62 -50.17 -17.54
N SER A 213 -22.19 -49.59 -18.58
CA SER A 213 -23.40 -50.13 -19.21
C SER A 213 -23.18 -51.56 -19.82
N PRO A 214 -22.08 -51.91 -20.49
CA PRO A 214 -21.85 -53.29 -20.94
C PRO A 214 -21.65 -54.29 -19.80
N ILE A 215 -20.93 -53.89 -18.73
CA ILE A 215 -20.68 -54.74 -17.55
C ILE A 215 -22.01 -55.12 -16.88
N LEU A 216 -22.89 -54.14 -16.62
CA LEU A 216 -24.20 -54.37 -16.04
C LEU A 216 -25.08 -55.26 -16.91
N LYS A 217 -24.96 -55.17 -18.24
CA LYS A 217 -25.70 -56.07 -19.15
C LYS A 217 -25.18 -57.52 -19.13
N ILE A 218 -23.88 -57.73 -18.91
CA ILE A 218 -23.29 -59.04 -18.76
C ILE A 218 -23.69 -59.64 -17.42
N GLU A 219 -23.63 -58.88 -16.34
CA GLU A 219 -24.02 -59.31 -15.01
C GLU A 219 -25.52 -59.70 -14.95
N ALA A 220 -26.39 -58.86 -15.53
CA ALA A 220 -27.81 -59.18 -15.64
C ALA A 220 -28.11 -60.44 -16.47
N LYS A 221 -27.29 -60.77 -17.48
CA LYS A 221 -27.39 -62.01 -18.24
C LYS A 221 -26.89 -63.20 -17.45
N MET A 222 -25.86 -63.08 -16.63
CA MET A 222 -25.35 -64.17 -15.80
C MET A 222 -26.26 -64.50 -14.62
N LEU A 223 -27.01 -63.55 -14.11
CA LEU A 223 -28.03 -63.75 -13.06
C LEU A 223 -29.34 -64.33 -13.57
N ALA A 224 -29.55 -64.35 -14.87
CA ALA A 224 -30.75 -64.92 -15.54
C ALA A 224 -30.58 -66.36 -16.00
N PHE A 225 -29.42 -66.97 -15.75
CA PHE A 225 -29.14 -68.37 -15.90
C PHE A 225 -29.02 -69.06 -14.53
#